data_ed8fd180058f79fa0d05f7efaad3d75d
#
_entry.id   ed8fd180058f79fa0d05f7efaad3d75d
#
_cell.length_a   1.000
_cell.length_b   1.000
_cell.length_c   1.000
_cell.angle_alpha   90.00
_cell.angle_beta   90.00
_cell.angle_gamma   90.00
#
_symmetry.space_group_name_H-M   'P 1'
#
loop_
_entity.id
_entity.type
_entity.pdbx_description
1 polymer ?
#
loop_
_entity_poly.entity_id
_entity_poly.type
_entity_poly.pdbx_seq_one_letter_code
_entity_poly.pdbx_strand_id
1 'polypeptide(L)'
;MEYLKIDGEFPRLSKSAVTLGKFDGIHRGHQKLVEKILEQKEKGLQTVLFSLGIGSQMIFTKEERCQLLEKAGVDVLIECPLDNRIRHMKAETFIKEILVGDLQAEHVAVGEDFRFGYERKGTPQLLETMGRKLGFTVDVVPKEMEGRRKISSTFIREELKKGNMEKVNDLLGIPFFVDGVIEHGRGMGHKVLLPTTNIVPAKEKLMPPNGVYDTVSHFKDRTLCGITNVGYKRTIGAKFLGVETYLFDCEEDLYGEPCRVEFFHYSRPEKRFSSIEALKQQLLKDAEKGKAYFRSLEK
;
A
#
# COMPACT_ATOMS: atom_id res chain seq x y z
N MET A 1 0.20 0.51 16.85
CA MET A 1 -0.19 1.78 16.19
C MET A 1 -1.70 2.01 16.35
N GLU A 2 -2.12 3.21 16.70
CA GLU A 2 -3.54 3.60 16.78
C GLU A 2 -4.04 4.05 15.40
N TYR A 3 -5.26 3.63 15.02
CA TYR A 3 -5.93 4.08 13.80
C TYR A 3 -7.18 4.88 14.15
N LEU A 4 -7.28 6.10 13.63
CA LEU A 4 -8.38 7.03 13.88
C LEU A 4 -8.99 7.50 12.56
N LYS A 5 -10.27 7.22 12.35
CA LYS A 5 -11.04 7.78 11.24
C LYS A 5 -11.83 8.98 11.75
N ILE A 6 -11.64 10.13 11.13
CA ILE A 6 -12.35 11.35 11.52
C ILE A 6 -13.80 11.28 11.03
N ASP A 7 -14.70 11.37 11.99
CA ASP A 7 -16.15 11.47 11.79
C ASP A 7 -16.68 12.56 12.73
N GLY A 8 -16.43 13.84 12.36
CA GLY A 8 -16.81 15.01 13.14
C GLY A 8 -15.64 15.65 13.88
N GLU A 9 -15.36 15.27 15.12
CA GLU A 9 -14.31 15.88 15.95
C GLU A 9 -12.94 15.27 15.71
N PHE A 10 -11.89 16.08 15.94
CA PHE A 10 -10.52 15.61 15.90
C PHE A 10 -10.08 15.11 17.28
N PRO A 11 -9.20 14.11 17.33
CA PRO A 11 -8.67 13.62 18.61
C PRO A 11 -7.76 14.68 19.24
N ARG A 12 -7.86 14.84 20.56
CA ARG A 12 -6.86 15.59 21.32
C ARG A 12 -5.69 14.69 21.63
N LEU A 13 -4.57 14.97 20.99
CA LEU A 13 -3.33 14.23 21.19
C LEU A 13 -2.44 14.92 22.24
N SER A 14 -1.39 14.21 22.64
CA SER A 14 -0.23 14.81 23.32
C SER A 14 0.66 15.51 22.28
N LYS A 15 1.78 16.10 22.72
CA LYS A 15 2.79 16.70 21.84
C LYS A 15 3.15 15.75 20.69
N SER A 16 3.02 16.25 19.44
CA SER A 16 3.14 15.38 18.29
C SER A 16 4.06 15.92 17.19
N ALA A 17 4.56 15.00 16.38
CA ALA A 17 5.20 15.25 15.09
C ALA A 17 4.28 14.70 13.99
N VAL A 18 3.81 15.59 13.10
CA VAL A 18 2.75 15.30 12.15
C VAL A 18 3.28 15.34 10.71
N THR A 19 2.97 14.34 9.91
CA THR A 19 3.11 14.44 8.45
C THR A 19 1.77 14.45 7.76
N LEU A 20 1.63 15.26 6.70
CA LEU A 20 0.37 15.53 6.00
C LEU A 20 0.45 15.08 4.54
N GLY A 21 -0.53 14.31 4.06
CA GLY A 21 -0.57 13.85 2.68
C GLY A 21 -1.74 12.92 2.38
N LYS A 22 -1.71 12.28 1.20
CA LYS A 22 -2.71 11.24 0.86
C LYS A 22 -2.27 9.83 1.26
N PHE A 23 -1.01 9.55 1.32
CA PHE A 23 -0.38 8.30 1.78
C PHE A 23 -1.03 7.00 1.28
N ASP A 24 -1.47 6.98 0.03
CA ASP A 24 -2.15 5.83 -0.56
C ASP A 24 -1.20 4.60 -0.71
N GLY A 25 0.02 4.80 -1.17
CA GLY A 25 0.98 3.72 -1.46
C GLY A 25 2.20 3.68 -0.54
N ILE A 26 2.36 4.61 0.41
CA ILE A 26 3.56 4.71 1.28
C ILE A 26 4.88 4.58 0.49
N HIS A 27 4.93 5.18 -0.72
CA HIS A 27 6.07 5.11 -1.63
C HIS A 27 7.32 5.83 -1.08
N ARG A 28 8.48 5.64 -1.72
CA ARG A 28 9.80 6.19 -1.31
C ARG A 28 9.73 7.67 -0.90
N GLY A 29 8.99 8.51 -1.63
CA GLY A 29 8.79 9.91 -1.24
C GLY A 29 7.95 10.10 0.03
N HIS A 30 6.98 9.20 0.31
CA HIS A 30 6.23 9.20 1.57
C HIS A 30 7.08 8.70 2.73
N GLN A 31 7.93 7.71 2.51
CA GLN A 31 8.83 7.16 3.53
C GLN A 31 9.75 8.24 4.09
N LYS A 32 10.29 9.13 3.24
CA LYS A 32 11.08 10.29 3.69
C LYS A 32 10.32 11.23 4.64
N LEU A 33 9.01 11.41 4.40
CA LEU A 33 8.16 12.20 5.30
C LEU A 33 7.95 11.48 6.64
N VAL A 34 7.75 10.16 6.58
CA VAL A 34 7.63 9.32 7.78
C VAL A 34 8.92 9.34 8.58
N GLU A 35 10.09 9.23 7.94
CA GLU A 35 11.40 9.34 8.59
C GLU A 35 11.53 10.65 9.38
N LYS A 36 11.10 11.80 8.80
CA LYS A 36 11.18 13.10 9.47
C LYS A 36 10.35 13.19 10.75
N ILE A 37 9.19 12.58 10.81
CA ILE A 37 8.42 12.54 12.06
C ILE A 37 8.98 11.50 13.03
N LEU A 38 9.55 10.38 12.57
CA LEU A 38 10.17 9.38 13.42
C LEU A 38 11.43 9.92 14.16
N GLU A 39 12.23 10.77 13.49
CA GLU A 39 13.36 11.48 14.10
C GLU A 39 12.95 12.28 15.36
N GLN A 40 11.69 12.69 15.46
CA GLN A 40 11.20 13.48 16.60
C GLN A 40 10.83 12.64 17.83
N LYS A 41 10.82 11.31 17.72
CA LYS A 41 10.58 10.41 18.86
C LYS A 41 11.61 10.59 19.99
N GLU A 42 12.85 10.89 19.63
CA GLU A 42 13.91 11.18 20.60
C GLU A 42 13.59 12.40 21.49
N LYS A 43 12.72 13.31 21.01
CA LYS A 43 12.20 14.45 21.77
C LYS A 43 10.92 14.14 22.54
N GLY A 44 10.47 12.88 22.53
CA GLY A 44 9.25 12.45 23.20
C GLY A 44 7.96 12.83 22.45
N LEU A 45 8.03 13.16 21.14
CA LEU A 45 6.83 13.50 20.35
C LEU A 45 6.16 12.22 19.84
N GLN A 46 4.83 12.18 19.93
CA GLN A 46 4.00 11.15 19.31
C GLN A 46 3.99 11.33 17.78
N THR A 47 4.28 10.30 17.03
CA THR A 47 4.36 10.38 15.56
C THR A 47 2.99 10.15 14.92
N VAL A 48 2.55 11.10 14.10
CA VAL A 48 1.22 11.11 13.50
C VAL A 48 1.31 11.22 11.99
N LEU A 49 0.76 10.23 11.29
CA LEU A 49 0.53 10.33 9.86
C LEU A 49 -0.92 10.74 9.61
N PHE A 50 -1.11 11.95 9.09
CA PHE A 50 -2.43 12.51 8.82
C PHE A 50 -2.74 12.40 7.32
N SER A 51 -3.63 11.46 6.98
CA SER A 51 -4.03 11.15 5.61
C SER A 51 -5.30 11.88 5.20
N LEU A 52 -5.21 12.73 4.17
CA LEU A 52 -6.31 13.52 3.64
C LEU A 52 -6.88 12.91 2.35
N GLY A 53 -8.19 12.65 2.33
CA GLY A 53 -8.92 12.35 1.09
C GLY A 53 -8.52 11.04 0.41
N ILE A 54 -8.83 9.93 1.05
CA ILE A 54 -8.59 8.59 0.51
C ILE A 54 -9.57 8.30 -0.62
N GLY A 55 -9.07 7.74 -1.71
CA GLY A 55 -9.87 7.32 -2.87
C GLY A 55 -10.58 5.98 -2.64
N SER A 56 -11.52 5.66 -3.54
CA SER A 56 -12.24 4.37 -3.54
C SER A 56 -11.41 3.18 -4.03
N GLN A 57 -10.29 3.44 -4.69
CA GLN A 57 -9.33 2.43 -5.17
C GLN A 57 -7.96 2.77 -4.62
N MET A 58 -7.34 1.86 -3.88
CA MET A 58 -6.11 2.09 -3.13
C MET A 58 -4.98 1.17 -3.57
N ILE A 59 -3.76 1.69 -3.63
CA ILE A 59 -2.55 0.88 -3.87
C ILE A 59 -2.38 -0.11 -2.72
N PHE A 60 -2.48 0.36 -1.47
CA PHE A 60 -2.56 -0.47 -0.28
C PHE A 60 -3.86 -0.20 0.48
N THR A 61 -4.53 -1.25 0.94
CA THR A 61 -5.74 -1.15 1.76
C THR A 61 -5.45 -0.45 3.08
N LYS A 62 -6.49 -0.12 3.84
CA LYS A 62 -6.32 0.45 5.18
C LYS A 62 -5.48 -0.47 6.06
N GLU A 63 -5.82 -1.76 6.08
CA GLU A 63 -5.15 -2.78 6.88
C GLU A 63 -3.68 -2.92 6.50
N GLU A 64 -3.39 -2.99 5.19
CA GLU A 64 -2.02 -3.07 4.67
C GLU A 64 -1.21 -1.81 5.02
N ARG A 65 -1.80 -0.61 4.94
CA ARG A 65 -1.13 0.64 5.35
C ARG A 65 -0.87 0.67 6.86
N CYS A 66 -1.84 0.22 7.66
CA CYS A 66 -1.66 0.12 9.11
C CYS A 66 -0.46 -0.77 9.45
N GLN A 67 -0.35 -1.94 8.83
CA GLN A 67 0.79 -2.85 9.05
C GLN A 67 2.12 -2.23 8.64
N LEU A 68 2.17 -1.56 7.46
CA LEU A 68 3.38 -0.89 6.99
C LEU A 68 3.85 0.22 7.93
N LEU A 69 2.92 1.07 8.40
CA LEU A 69 3.22 2.18 9.29
C LEU A 69 3.56 1.72 10.70
N GLU A 70 2.89 0.69 11.20
CA GLU A 70 3.22 0.07 12.50
C GLU A 70 4.61 -0.53 12.49
N LYS A 71 4.97 -1.26 11.42
CA LYS A 71 6.33 -1.79 11.23
C LYS A 71 7.38 -0.67 11.13
N ALA A 72 7.02 0.47 10.53
CA ALA A 72 7.89 1.64 10.48
C ALA A 72 8.03 2.35 11.85
N GLY A 73 7.13 2.06 12.79
CA GLY A 73 7.16 2.65 14.13
C GLY A 73 6.32 3.92 14.28
N VAL A 74 5.36 4.20 13.40
CA VAL A 74 4.40 5.30 13.53
C VAL A 74 3.42 5.00 14.66
N ASP A 75 3.08 6.00 15.48
CA ASP A 75 2.22 5.80 16.64
C ASP A 75 0.73 5.93 16.27
N VAL A 76 0.38 6.88 15.40
CA VAL A 76 -1.01 7.16 15.03
C VAL A 76 -1.17 7.37 13.51
N LEU A 77 -2.16 6.69 12.92
CA LEU A 77 -2.66 6.97 11.58
C LEU A 77 -4.04 7.63 11.68
N ILE A 78 -4.15 8.88 11.23
CA ILE A 78 -5.43 9.60 11.13
C ILE A 78 -5.87 9.61 9.67
N GLU A 79 -7.07 9.10 9.40
CA GLU A 79 -7.74 9.22 8.11
C GLU A 79 -8.83 10.29 8.18
N CYS A 80 -8.62 11.39 7.47
CA CYS A 80 -9.55 12.51 7.41
C CYS A 80 -10.23 12.54 6.02
N PRO A 81 -11.53 12.22 5.94
CA PRO A 81 -12.27 12.36 4.70
C PRO A 81 -12.38 13.84 4.31
N LEU A 82 -12.28 14.12 3.00
CA LEU A 82 -12.48 15.47 2.47
C LEU A 82 -13.98 15.76 2.34
N ASP A 83 -14.68 15.90 3.47
CA ASP A 83 -16.06 16.36 3.53
C ASP A 83 -16.17 17.87 3.23
N ASN A 84 -17.39 18.41 3.24
CA ASN A 84 -17.62 19.83 2.96
C ASN A 84 -16.97 20.76 3.99
N ARG A 85 -16.89 20.36 5.26
CA ARG A 85 -16.24 21.13 6.33
C ARG A 85 -14.75 21.28 6.06
N ILE A 86 -14.06 20.16 5.82
CA ILE A 86 -12.61 20.15 5.57
C ILE A 86 -12.26 20.83 4.24
N ARG A 87 -13.07 20.64 3.19
CA ARG A 87 -12.84 21.28 1.88
C ARG A 87 -12.92 22.79 1.93
N HIS A 88 -13.80 23.36 2.76
CA HIS A 88 -13.98 24.80 2.88
C HIS A 88 -13.21 25.43 4.04
N MET A 89 -12.46 24.61 4.80
CA MET A 89 -11.66 25.10 5.92
C MET A 89 -10.47 25.91 5.41
N LYS A 90 -10.33 27.16 5.90
CA LYS A 90 -9.17 28.00 5.58
C LYS A 90 -7.88 27.34 6.10
N ALA A 91 -6.78 27.55 5.38
CA ALA A 91 -5.49 26.98 5.76
C ALA A 91 -5.04 27.41 7.15
N GLU A 92 -5.23 28.67 7.50
CA GLU A 92 -4.88 29.20 8.82
C GLU A 92 -5.73 28.61 9.95
N THR A 93 -7.02 28.35 9.68
CA THR A 93 -7.92 27.66 10.62
C THR A 93 -7.46 26.22 10.85
N PHE A 94 -7.15 25.49 9.77
CA PHE A 94 -6.61 24.13 9.87
C PHE A 94 -5.32 24.07 10.72
N ILE A 95 -4.40 25.04 10.53
CA ILE A 95 -3.17 25.10 11.32
C ILE A 95 -3.48 25.37 12.79
N LYS A 96 -4.29 26.37 13.09
CA LYS A 96 -4.53 26.82 14.47
C LYS A 96 -5.37 25.83 15.27
N GLU A 97 -6.49 25.38 14.70
CA GLU A 97 -7.46 24.57 15.41
C GLU A 97 -7.06 23.09 15.39
N ILE A 98 -6.66 22.54 14.22
CA ILE A 98 -6.38 21.12 14.10
C ILE A 98 -4.93 20.81 14.43
N LEU A 99 -3.95 21.39 13.71
CA LEU A 99 -2.55 21.02 13.94
C LEU A 99 -2.08 21.40 15.35
N VAL A 100 -2.33 22.64 15.77
CA VAL A 100 -1.86 23.13 17.07
C VAL A 100 -2.88 22.83 18.18
N GLY A 101 -4.16 23.08 17.93
CA GLY A 101 -5.21 22.92 18.95
C GLY A 101 -5.48 21.46 19.33
N ASP A 102 -5.81 20.64 18.34
CA ASP A 102 -6.22 19.26 18.57
C ASP A 102 -5.03 18.28 18.57
N LEU A 103 -4.16 18.34 17.55
CA LEU A 103 -3.05 17.41 17.42
C LEU A 103 -1.81 17.82 18.23
N GLN A 104 -1.80 19.00 18.85
CA GLN A 104 -0.66 19.52 19.65
C GLN A 104 0.67 19.38 18.89
N ALA A 105 0.68 19.73 17.59
CA ALA A 105 1.84 19.57 16.73
C ALA A 105 2.98 20.52 17.13
N GLU A 106 4.12 19.98 17.53
CA GLU A 106 5.38 20.70 17.75
C GLU A 106 6.33 20.58 16.55
N HIS A 107 6.07 19.60 15.65
CA HIS A 107 6.81 19.41 14.41
C HIS A 107 5.87 18.96 13.29
N VAL A 108 6.08 19.52 12.08
CA VAL A 108 5.29 19.20 10.88
C VAL A 108 6.24 18.89 9.72
N ALA A 109 6.10 17.72 9.08
CA ALA A 109 6.83 17.34 7.87
C ALA A 109 5.90 17.31 6.66
N VAL A 110 6.22 18.02 5.60
CA VAL A 110 5.44 18.08 4.35
C VAL A 110 6.32 18.06 3.11
N GLY A 111 5.78 17.57 2.00
CA GLY A 111 6.45 17.69 0.70
C GLY A 111 6.45 19.13 0.18
N GLU A 112 7.45 19.51 -0.61
CA GLU A 112 7.59 20.88 -1.17
C GLU A 112 6.41 21.32 -2.04
N ASP A 113 5.66 20.39 -2.63
CA ASP A 113 4.45 20.69 -3.42
C ASP A 113 3.13 20.47 -2.65
N PHE A 114 3.22 20.27 -1.33
CA PHE A 114 2.02 20.06 -0.51
C PHE A 114 1.11 21.29 -0.55
N ARG A 115 -0.20 21.03 -0.70
CA ARG A 115 -1.23 22.06 -0.71
C ARG A 115 -2.45 21.58 0.07
N PHE A 116 -2.96 22.45 0.95
CA PHE A 116 -4.09 22.17 1.83
C PHE A 116 -5.01 23.37 2.02
N GLY A 117 -6.08 23.19 2.77
CA GLY A 117 -7.07 24.23 3.03
C GLY A 117 -7.90 24.62 1.81
N TYR A 118 -8.85 25.51 2.02
CA TYR A 118 -9.77 25.99 0.99
C TYR A 118 -9.01 26.54 -0.22
N GLU A 119 -9.42 26.15 -1.43
CA GLU A 119 -8.78 26.49 -2.71
C GLU A 119 -7.29 26.16 -2.78
N ARG A 120 -6.79 25.24 -1.93
CA ARG A 120 -5.37 24.83 -1.87
C ARG A 120 -4.42 26.01 -1.55
N LYS A 121 -4.90 27.01 -0.81
CA LYS A 121 -4.12 28.20 -0.44
C LYS A 121 -3.04 27.93 0.61
N GLY A 122 -3.18 26.84 1.37
CA GLY A 122 -2.16 26.37 2.31
C GLY A 122 -0.91 25.85 1.55
N THR A 123 0.25 26.31 1.94
CA THR A 123 1.56 25.98 1.34
C THR A 123 2.58 25.67 2.42
N PRO A 124 3.73 25.02 2.11
CA PRO A 124 4.83 24.85 3.07
C PRO A 124 5.30 26.18 3.67
N GLN A 125 5.38 27.24 2.87
CA GLN A 125 5.80 28.59 3.32
C GLN A 125 4.81 29.18 4.34
N LEU A 126 3.50 28.91 4.17
CA LEU A 126 2.50 29.31 5.16
C LEU A 126 2.70 28.53 6.48
N LEU A 127 2.97 27.21 6.39
CA LEU A 127 3.28 26.39 7.59
C LEU A 127 4.52 26.93 8.32
N GLU A 128 5.62 27.22 7.61
CA GLU A 128 6.81 27.79 8.20
C GLU A 128 6.55 29.16 8.88
N THR A 129 5.77 30.03 8.20
CA THR A 129 5.42 31.35 8.73
C THR A 129 4.57 31.24 9.98
N MET A 130 3.57 30.35 9.97
CA MET A 130 2.69 30.11 11.11
C MET A 130 3.42 29.35 12.23
N GLY A 131 4.32 28.41 11.88
CA GLY A 131 5.13 27.67 12.84
C GLY A 131 5.96 28.58 13.71
N ARG A 132 6.65 29.57 13.10
CA ARG A 132 7.40 30.61 13.84
C ARG A 132 6.54 31.41 14.82
N LYS A 133 5.25 31.62 14.50
CA LYS A 133 4.32 32.40 15.35
C LYS A 133 3.65 31.54 16.44
N LEU A 134 3.42 30.26 16.16
CA LEU A 134 2.65 29.35 17.00
C LEU A 134 3.52 28.34 17.75
N GLY A 135 4.85 28.31 17.51
CA GLY A 135 5.81 27.52 18.28
C GLY A 135 6.04 26.10 17.76
N PHE A 136 5.76 25.81 16.49
CA PHE A 136 6.11 24.52 15.89
C PHE A 136 7.15 24.66 14.76
N THR A 137 7.92 23.60 14.52
CA THR A 137 8.94 23.53 13.46
C THR A 137 8.38 22.85 12.22
N VAL A 138 8.97 23.14 11.03
CA VAL A 138 8.52 22.57 9.76
C VAL A 138 9.70 22.03 8.97
N ASP A 139 9.62 20.76 8.55
CA ASP A 139 10.51 20.19 7.56
C ASP A 139 9.80 20.15 6.19
N VAL A 140 10.41 20.79 5.21
CA VAL A 140 9.95 20.75 3.82
C VAL A 140 10.82 19.76 3.05
N VAL A 141 10.26 18.60 2.75
CA VAL A 141 10.98 17.49 2.11
C VAL A 141 10.91 17.63 0.58
N PRO A 142 12.07 17.63 -0.11
CA PRO A 142 12.10 17.66 -1.57
C PRO A 142 11.48 16.39 -2.17
N LYS A 143 11.01 16.51 -3.41
CA LYS A 143 10.46 15.37 -4.15
C LYS A 143 11.49 14.28 -4.37
N GLU A 144 11.08 13.06 -4.15
CA GLU A 144 11.84 11.91 -4.62
C GLU A 144 11.61 11.73 -6.12
N MET A 145 12.69 11.58 -6.86
CA MET A 145 12.69 11.48 -8.31
C MET A 145 13.09 10.08 -8.77
N GLU A 146 12.45 9.61 -9.82
CA GLU A 146 12.88 8.45 -10.59
C GLU A 146 13.19 8.90 -12.01
N GLY A 147 14.48 9.00 -12.31
CA GLY A 147 14.96 9.68 -13.50
C GLY A 147 14.49 11.13 -13.57
N ARG A 148 13.71 11.49 -14.61
CA ARG A 148 13.15 12.84 -14.78
C ARG A 148 11.73 13.00 -14.26
N ARG A 149 11.17 11.96 -13.65
CA ARG A 149 9.78 11.95 -13.18
C ARG A 149 9.73 11.86 -11.65
N LYS A 150 8.84 12.65 -11.02
CA LYS A 150 8.59 12.55 -9.58
C LYS A 150 7.91 11.24 -9.23
N ILE A 151 8.34 10.60 -8.16
CA ILE A 151 7.64 9.46 -7.57
C ILE A 151 6.32 9.95 -6.97
N SER A 152 5.23 9.28 -7.33
CA SER A 152 3.88 9.64 -6.86
C SER A 152 2.94 8.44 -6.99
N SER A 153 1.83 8.44 -6.23
CA SER A 153 0.79 7.42 -6.37
C SER A 153 0.24 7.33 -7.80
N THR A 154 0.19 8.44 -8.54
CA THR A 154 -0.22 8.44 -9.96
C THR A 154 0.75 7.64 -10.81
N PHE A 155 2.07 7.85 -10.65
CA PHE A 155 3.08 7.11 -11.38
C PHE A 155 3.02 5.61 -11.07
N ILE A 156 2.91 5.26 -9.80
CA ILE A 156 2.78 3.85 -9.38
C ILE A 156 1.53 3.20 -9.98
N ARG A 157 0.39 3.90 -9.97
CA ARG A 157 -0.87 3.40 -10.57
C ARG A 157 -0.76 3.16 -12.08
N GLU A 158 -0.03 4.01 -12.80
CA GLU A 158 0.23 3.84 -14.22
C GLU A 158 1.08 2.59 -14.50
N GLU A 159 2.17 2.39 -13.73
CA GLU A 159 3.03 1.22 -13.89
C GLU A 159 2.32 -0.08 -13.44
N LEU A 160 1.54 -0.01 -12.36
CA LEU A 160 0.73 -1.13 -11.89
C LEU A 160 -0.29 -1.58 -12.96
N LYS A 161 -0.96 -0.64 -13.63
CA LYS A 161 -1.90 -0.93 -14.72
C LYS A 161 -1.23 -1.58 -15.94
N LYS A 162 0.06 -1.37 -16.15
CA LYS A 162 0.85 -2.02 -17.20
C LYS A 162 1.34 -3.41 -16.80
N GLY A 163 1.29 -3.76 -15.50
CA GLY A 163 1.90 -4.96 -14.95
C GLY A 163 3.42 -4.86 -14.77
N ASN A 164 4.00 -3.66 -14.82
CA ASN A 164 5.43 -3.44 -14.65
C ASN A 164 5.81 -3.49 -13.16
N MET A 165 5.80 -4.71 -12.60
CA MET A 165 5.94 -4.92 -11.17
C MET A 165 7.30 -4.51 -10.63
N GLU A 166 8.38 -4.71 -11.39
CA GLU A 166 9.72 -4.28 -11.02
C GLU A 166 9.77 -2.77 -10.80
N LYS A 167 9.17 -2.00 -11.71
CA LYS A 167 9.10 -0.55 -11.55
C LYS A 167 8.17 -0.12 -10.42
N VAL A 168 7.05 -0.82 -10.23
CA VAL A 168 6.14 -0.58 -9.10
C VAL A 168 6.88 -0.77 -7.78
N ASN A 169 7.62 -1.87 -7.64
CA ASN A 169 8.38 -2.21 -6.44
C ASN A 169 9.51 -1.20 -6.16
N ASP A 170 10.23 -0.80 -7.22
CA ASP A 170 11.25 0.26 -7.12
C ASP A 170 10.64 1.60 -6.63
N LEU A 171 9.52 2.04 -7.19
CA LEU A 171 8.85 3.28 -6.79
C LEU A 171 8.27 3.22 -5.37
N LEU A 172 7.77 2.05 -4.96
CA LEU A 172 7.28 1.81 -3.61
C LEU A 172 8.42 1.69 -2.59
N GLY A 173 9.59 1.19 -3.00
CA GLY A 173 10.70 0.82 -2.11
C GLY A 173 10.47 -0.49 -1.35
N ILE A 174 9.35 -1.17 -1.64
CA ILE A 174 8.95 -2.49 -1.12
C ILE A 174 8.21 -3.23 -2.23
N PRO A 175 8.14 -4.57 -2.21
CA PRO A 175 7.27 -5.30 -3.12
C PRO A 175 5.80 -4.88 -2.96
N PHE A 176 5.08 -4.74 -4.09
CA PHE A 176 3.63 -4.63 -4.06
C PHE A 176 3.04 -5.97 -3.60
N PHE A 177 2.09 -5.93 -2.68
CA PHE A 177 1.53 -7.14 -2.10
C PHE A 177 0.01 -7.08 -1.93
N VAL A 178 -0.57 -8.25 -1.69
CA VAL A 178 -1.96 -8.46 -1.30
C VAL A 178 -1.98 -9.31 -0.05
N ASP A 179 -2.60 -8.81 1.00
CA ASP A 179 -2.87 -9.56 2.22
C ASP A 179 -4.26 -10.20 2.18
N GLY A 180 -4.38 -11.38 2.74
CA GLY A 180 -5.65 -12.07 2.89
C GLY A 180 -5.55 -13.35 3.69
N VAL A 181 -6.68 -14.01 3.83
CA VAL A 181 -6.77 -15.37 4.40
C VAL A 181 -6.96 -16.34 3.24
N ILE A 182 -6.29 -17.47 3.29
CA ILE A 182 -6.43 -18.50 2.27
C ILE A 182 -7.81 -19.13 2.36
N GLU A 183 -8.58 -18.98 1.29
CA GLU A 183 -9.93 -19.53 1.17
C GLU A 183 -9.95 -20.82 0.33
N HIS A 184 -10.94 -21.66 0.57
CA HIS A 184 -11.18 -22.83 -0.27
C HIS A 184 -11.51 -22.39 -1.70
N GLY A 185 -10.67 -22.77 -2.65
CA GLY A 185 -10.95 -22.64 -4.08
C GLY A 185 -12.01 -23.67 -4.54
N ARG A 186 -12.30 -23.68 -5.85
CA ARG A 186 -13.22 -24.67 -6.45
C ARG A 186 -12.73 -26.12 -6.45
N GLY A 187 -11.60 -26.43 -5.79
CA GLY A 187 -11.02 -27.77 -5.78
C GLY A 187 -10.53 -28.25 -7.16
N MET A 188 -10.43 -27.36 -8.16
CA MET A 188 -9.89 -27.74 -9.47
C MET A 188 -8.38 -28.04 -9.42
N GLY A 189 -7.65 -27.44 -8.48
CA GLY A 189 -6.24 -27.75 -8.22
C GLY A 189 -6.02 -29.22 -7.87
N HIS A 190 -6.90 -29.82 -7.07
CA HIS A 190 -6.85 -31.27 -6.79
C HIS A 190 -7.05 -32.14 -8.02
N LYS A 191 -7.82 -31.67 -9.02
CA LYS A 191 -8.01 -32.40 -10.30
C LYS A 191 -6.83 -32.28 -11.24
N VAL A 192 -6.00 -31.23 -11.08
CA VAL A 192 -4.83 -30.93 -11.93
C VAL A 192 -3.52 -31.36 -11.26
N LEU A 193 -3.57 -31.92 -10.05
CA LEU A 193 -2.40 -32.40 -9.27
C LEU A 193 -1.44 -31.31 -8.76
N LEU A 194 -1.84 -30.03 -8.76
CA LEU A 194 -1.04 -28.93 -8.23
C LEU A 194 -1.90 -28.17 -7.20
N PRO A 195 -1.60 -28.29 -5.89
CA PRO A 195 -2.35 -27.56 -4.86
C PRO A 195 -2.11 -26.06 -5.03
N THR A 196 -3.19 -25.28 -4.99
CA THR A 196 -3.14 -23.81 -5.08
C THR A 196 -3.83 -23.18 -3.90
N THR A 197 -3.27 -22.09 -3.39
CA THR A 197 -3.92 -21.21 -2.42
C THR A 197 -4.76 -20.16 -3.15
N ASN A 198 -5.83 -19.71 -2.50
CA ASN A 198 -6.71 -18.68 -3.07
C ASN A 198 -6.92 -17.56 -2.05
N ILE A 199 -6.72 -16.32 -2.49
CA ILE A 199 -7.04 -15.10 -1.73
C ILE A 199 -8.01 -14.26 -2.54
N VAL A 200 -9.03 -13.72 -1.87
CA VAL A 200 -9.92 -12.72 -2.46
C VAL A 200 -9.47 -11.34 -1.97
N PRO A 201 -8.88 -10.51 -2.84
CA PRO A 201 -8.44 -9.17 -2.45
C PRO A 201 -9.64 -8.30 -2.08
N ALA A 202 -9.43 -7.34 -1.18
CA ALA A 202 -10.42 -6.34 -0.81
C ALA A 202 -10.89 -5.56 -2.05
N LYS A 203 -12.17 -5.15 -2.08
CA LYS A 203 -12.78 -4.46 -3.25
C LYS A 203 -12.08 -3.16 -3.62
N GLU A 204 -11.59 -2.44 -2.61
CA GLU A 204 -10.86 -1.19 -2.76
C GLU A 204 -9.40 -1.36 -3.16
N LYS A 205 -8.86 -2.58 -3.11
CA LYS A 205 -7.48 -2.87 -3.52
C LYS A 205 -7.31 -2.67 -5.01
N LEU A 206 -6.36 -1.82 -5.40
CA LEU A 206 -5.96 -1.69 -6.80
C LEU A 206 -5.12 -2.90 -7.19
N MET A 207 -5.62 -3.66 -8.16
CA MET A 207 -4.93 -4.86 -8.63
C MET A 207 -4.22 -4.61 -9.96
N PRO A 208 -3.12 -5.32 -10.22
CA PRO A 208 -2.48 -5.32 -11.53
C PRO A 208 -3.34 -6.05 -12.58
N PRO A 209 -2.98 -6.01 -13.87
CA PRO A 209 -3.71 -6.71 -14.94
C PRO A 209 -3.88 -8.20 -14.68
N ASN A 210 -4.94 -8.78 -15.24
CA ASN A 210 -5.10 -10.22 -15.23
C ASN A 210 -3.90 -10.91 -15.91
N GLY A 211 -3.42 -11.98 -15.30
CA GLY A 211 -2.27 -12.72 -15.81
C GLY A 211 -1.56 -13.54 -14.75
N VAL A 212 -0.41 -14.06 -15.13
CA VAL A 212 0.46 -14.88 -14.27
C VAL A 212 1.66 -14.04 -13.85
N TYR A 213 1.97 -14.11 -12.56
CA TYR A 213 3.03 -13.37 -11.89
C TYR A 213 3.96 -14.31 -11.14
N ASP A 214 5.24 -13.96 -11.08
CA ASP A 214 6.18 -14.57 -10.16
C ASP A 214 6.04 -13.86 -8.82
N THR A 215 5.81 -14.63 -7.74
CA THR A 215 5.39 -14.12 -6.44
C THR A 215 6.11 -14.81 -5.29
N VAL A 216 6.16 -14.11 -4.15
CA VAL A 216 6.61 -14.66 -2.88
C VAL A 216 5.46 -14.59 -1.89
N SER A 217 5.13 -15.70 -1.27
CA SER A 217 4.07 -15.81 -0.27
C SER A 217 4.68 -15.91 1.12
N HIS A 218 4.27 -15.02 2.02
CA HIS A 218 4.71 -14.98 3.41
C HIS A 218 3.60 -15.50 4.31
N PHE A 219 3.93 -16.47 5.12
CA PHE A 219 3.14 -17.02 6.22
C PHE A 219 3.76 -16.62 7.56
N LYS A 220 3.15 -17.02 8.66
CA LYS A 220 3.65 -16.67 9.99
C LYS A 220 5.10 -17.13 10.23
N ASP A 221 5.44 -18.31 9.75
CA ASP A 221 6.69 -19.04 10.09
C ASP A 221 7.55 -19.38 8.87
N ARG A 222 7.08 -19.08 7.64
CA ARG A 222 7.78 -19.45 6.40
C ARG A 222 7.49 -18.50 5.25
N THR A 223 8.38 -18.55 4.27
CA THR A 223 8.28 -17.81 3.01
C THR A 223 8.48 -18.77 1.85
N LEU A 224 7.58 -18.74 0.88
CA LEU A 224 7.58 -19.65 -0.27
C LEU A 224 7.47 -18.87 -1.57
N CYS A 225 8.30 -19.22 -2.55
CA CYS A 225 8.15 -18.71 -3.91
C CYS A 225 7.03 -19.45 -4.65
N GLY A 226 6.44 -18.78 -5.63
CA GLY A 226 5.37 -19.37 -6.41
C GLY A 226 5.05 -18.59 -7.68
N ILE A 227 4.06 -19.07 -8.40
CA ILE A 227 3.42 -18.36 -9.50
C ILE A 227 1.96 -18.09 -9.14
N THR A 228 1.52 -16.87 -9.38
CA THR A 228 0.18 -16.39 -9.02
C THR A 228 -0.61 -16.01 -10.27
N ASN A 229 -1.79 -16.56 -10.43
CA ASN A 229 -2.77 -16.11 -11.40
C ASN A 229 -3.70 -15.07 -10.78
N VAL A 230 -3.69 -13.85 -11.32
CA VAL A 230 -4.68 -12.81 -11.03
C VAL A 230 -5.75 -12.89 -12.11
N GLY A 231 -6.98 -13.16 -11.72
CA GLY A 231 -8.04 -13.30 -12.71
C GLY A 231 -9.44 -13.35 -12.12
N TYR A 232 -10.43 -13.09 -12.98
CA TYR A 232 -11.82 -13.15 -12.57
C TYR A 232 -12.33 -14.58 -12.47
N LYS A 233 -12.84 -14.92 -11.31
CA LYS A 233 -13.51 -16.20 -11.05
C LYS A 233 -15.03 -16.00 -11.05
N ARG A 234 -15.76 -17.04 -11.48
CA ARG A 234 -17.23 -17.06 -11.43
C ARG A 234 -17.65 -18.08 -10.37
N THR A 235 -18.45 -17.66 -9.42
CA THR A 235 -19.25 -18.55 -8.55
C THR A 235 -20.71 -18.47 -8.97
N ILE A 236 -21.57 -19.32 -8.40
CA ILE A 236 -23.02 -19.23 -8.61
C ILE A 236 -23.47 -17.85 -8.10
N GLY A 237 -23.81 -16.95 -9.03
CA GLY A 237 -24.34 -15.62 -8.74
C GLY A 237 -23.35 -14.46 -8.62
N ALA A 238 -22.02 -14.67 -8.61
CA ALA A 238 -21.06 -13.58 -8.48
C ALA A 238 -19.78 -13.79 -9.32
N LYS A 239 -19.23 -12.65 -9.81
CA LYS A 239 -17.91 -12.58 -10.43
C LYS A 239 -17.00 -11.80 -9.48
N PHE A 240 -15.91 -12.38 -9.04
CA PHE A 240 -14.92 -11.73 -8.18
C PHE A 240 -13.51 -11.90 -8.72
N LEU A 241 -12.62 -11.00 -8.36
CA LEU A 241 -11.21 -11.11 -8.68
C LEU A 241 -10.55 -12.06 -7.66
N GLY A 242 -9.79 -13.02 -8.14
CA GLY A 242 -9.06 -13.97 -7.28
C GLY A 242 -7.56 -13.86 -7.51
N VAL A 243 -6.80 -14.11 -6.46
CA VAL A 243 -5.36 -14.30 -6.44
C VAL A 243 -5.11 -15.75 -6.11
N GLU A 244 -4.78 -16.55 -7.13
CA GLU A 244 -4.56 -18.00 -7.01
C GLU A 244 -3.09 -18.31 -7.20
N THR A 245 -2.45 -18.81 -6.16
CA THR A 245 -1.01 -19.06 -6.14
C THR A 245 -0.70 -20.56 -6.09
N TYR A 246 0.11 -21.05 -7.03
CA TYR A 246 0.82 -22.30 -6.94
C TYR A 246 2.16 -22.05 -6.25
N LEU A 247 2.30 -22.60 -5.05
CA LEU A 247 3.53 -22.50 -4.26
C LEU A 247 4.52 -23.59 -4.67
N PHE A 248 5.77 -23.22 -4.83
CA PHE A 248 6.81 -24.20 -5.16
C PHE A 248 7.15 -25.05 -3.94
N ASP A 249 7.25 -26.35 -4.17
CA ASP A 249 7.72 -27.33 -3.19
C ASP A 249 6.90 -27.31 -1.86
N CYS A 250 5.58 -27.05 -1.96
CA CYS A 250 4.64 -27.05 -0.84
C CYS A 250 3.46 -28.00 -1.11
N GLU A 251 3.26 -28.96 -0.24
CA GLU A 251 2.16 -29.93 -0.31
C GLU A 251 1.20 -29.80 0.89
N GLU A 252 1.41 -28.81 1.75
CA GLU A 252 0.66 -28.63 2.98
C GLU A 252 -0.72 -28.02 2.73
N ASP A 253 -1.65 -28.30 3.64
CA ASP A 253 -2.95 -27.64 3.70
C ASP A 253 -2.80 -26.31 4.45
N LEU A 254 -3.02 -25.22 3.73
CA LEU A 254 -2.82 -23.84 4.20
C LEU A 254 -4.15 -23.10 4.39
N TYR A 255 -5.28 -23.77 4.30
CA TYR A 255 -6.60 -23.13 4.43
C TYR A 255 -6.78 -22.46 5.79
N GLY A 256 -7.32 -21.24 5.76
CA GLY A 256 -7.54 -20.43 6.95
C GLY A 256 -6.29 -19.69 7.45
N GLU A 257 -5.11 -19.93 6.87
CA GLU A 257 -3.90 -19.19 7.26
C GLU A 257 -3.90 -17.78 6.66
N PRO A 258 -3.47 -16.77 7.45
CA PRO A 258 -3.13 -15.47 6.92
C PRO A 258 -1.93 -15.57 5.98
N CYS A 259 -2.01 -14.92 4.83
CA CYS A 259 -0.94 -14.93 3.84
C CYS A 259 -0.81 -13.56 3.19
N ARG A 260 0.45 -13.14 2.99
CA ARG A 260 0.83 -12.01 2.15
C ARG A 260 1.44 -12.54 0.86
N VAL A 261 0.89 -12.14 -0.28
CA VAL A 261 1.44 -12.46 -1.60
C VAL A 261 2.10 -11.21 -2.17
N GLU A 262 3.42 -11.24 -2.33
CA GLU A 262 4.24 -10.18 -2.92
C GLU A 262 4.46 -10.46 -4.40
N PHE A 263 4.29 -9.43 -5.25
CA PHE A 263 4.36 -9.52 -6.70
C PHE A 263 5.70 -8.97 -7.21
N PHE A 264 6.44 -9.77 -7.96
CA PHE A 264 7.78 -9.41 -8.45
C PHE A 264 7.84 -9.18 -9.95
N HIS A 265 7.26 -10.07 -10.74
CA HIS A 265 7.35 -10.03 -12.20
C HIS A 265 6.04 -10.44 -12.86
N TYR A 266 5.69 -9.79 -13.98
CA TYR A 266 4.54 -10.16 -14.82
C TYR A 266 4.99 -11.13 -15.91
N SER A 267 4.74 -12.42 -15.73
CA SER A 267 5.23 -13.48 -16.61
C SER A 267 4.47 -13.56 -17.92
N ARG A 268 3.14 -13.44 -17.90
CA ARG A 268 2.29 -13.52 -19.12
C ARG A 268 0.82 -13.16 -18.86
N PRO A 269 0.04 -12.82 -19.91
CA PRO A 269 -1.41 -12.69 -19.80
C PRO A 269 -2.11 -14.04 -19.58
N GLU A 270 -3.39 -13.98 -19.14
CA GLU A 270 -4.26 -15.16 -19.06
C GLU A 270 -4.40 -15.83 -20.43
N LYS A 271 -4.51 -17.16 -20.42
CA LYS A 271 -4.76 -17.97 -21.60
C LYS A 271 -5.93 -18.93 -21.37
N ARG A 272 -6.68 -19.22 -22.41
CA ARG A 272 -7.65 -20.32 -22.43
C ARG A 272 -6.95 -21.60 -22.90
N PHE A 273 -7.28 -22.72 -22.29
CA PHE A 273 -6.73 -24.03 -22.62
C PHE A 273 -7.83 -24.93 -23.16
N SER A 274 -7.50 -25.74 -24.13
CA SER A 274 -8.41 -26.69 -24.80
C SER A 274 -8.63 -27.97 -23.96
N SER A 275 -7.70 -28.28 -23.05
CA SER A 275 -7.79 -29.45 -22.18
C SER A 275 -7.11 -29.18 -20.82
N ILE A 276 -7.37 -30.06 -19.84
CA ILE A 276 -6.72 -30.05 -18.53
C ILE A 276 -5.22 -30.33 -18.67
N GLU A 277 -4.85 -31.22 -19.59
CA GLU A 277 -3.45 -31.57 -19.89
C GLU A 277 -2.68 -30.37 -20.41
N ALA A 278 -3.28 -29.58 -21.32
CA ALA A 278 -2.68 -28.37 -21.85
C ALA A 278 -2.49 -27.31 -20.74
N LEU A 279 -3.44 -27.17 -19.83
CA LEU A 279 -3.31 -26.31 -18.64
C LEU A 279 -2.16 -26.79 -17.75
N LYS A 280 -2.09 -28.08 -17.44
CA LYS A 280 -1.03 -28.67 -16.61
C LYS A 280 0.35 -28.43 -17.20
N GLN A 281 0.51 -28.70 -18.49
CA GLN A 281 1.78 -28.46 -19.20
C GLN A 281 2.21 -26.99 -19.17
N GLN A 282 1.25 -26.06 -19.28
CA GLN A 282 1.57 -24.63 -19.18
C GLN A 282 1.95 -24.23 -17.74
N LEU A 283 1.24 -24.73 -16.74
CA LEU A 283 1.58 -24.46 -15.33
C LEU A 283 2.99 -24.98 -14.97
N LEU A 284 3.39 -26.14 -15.44
CA LEU A 284 4.76 -26.65 -15.25
C LEU A 284 5.81 -25.74 -15.91
N LYS A 285 5.53 -25.27 -17.15
CA LYS A 285 6.42 -24.31 -17.83
C LYS A 285 6.51 -22.97 -17.10
N ASP A 286 5.40 -22.49 -16.57
CA ASP A 286 5.37 -21.23 -15.81
C ASP A 286 6.14 -21.42 -14.49
N ALA A 287 5.98 -22.53 -13.79
CA ALA A 287 6.72 -22.85 -12.58
C ALA A 287 8.24 -22.92 -12.81
N GLU A 288 8.70 -23.58 -13.90
CA GLU A 288 10.12 -23.62 -14.25
C GLU A 288 10.69 -22.23 -14.52
N LYS A 289 9.94 -21.37 -15.23
CA LYS A 289 10.34 -19.98 -15.48
C LYS A 289 10.39 -19.17 -14.19
N GLY A 290 9.39 -19.30 -13.32
CA GLY A 290 9.36 -18.63 -12.03
C GLY A 290 10.53 -19.05 -11.12
N LYS A 291 10.82 -20.36 -11.04
CA LYS A 291 12.00 -20.86 -10.32
C LYS A 291 13.31 -20.28 -10.89
N ALA A 292 13.42 -20.18 -12.23
CA ALA A 292 14.59 -19.57 -12.88
C ALA A 292 14.70 -18.06 -12.58
N TYR A 293 13.58 -17.35 -12.57
CA TYR A 293 13.52 -15.93 -12.22
C TYR A 293 14.06 -15.70 -10.81
N PHE A 294 13.54 -16.39 -9.78
CA PHE A 294 14.01 -16.21 -8.41
C PHE A 294 15.48 -16.59 -8.23
N ARG A 295 15.97 -17.66 -8.86
CA ARG A 295 17.42 -17.98 -8.85
C ARG A 295 18.27 -16.87 -9.46
N SER A 296 17.75 -16.06 -10.38
CA SER A 296 18.48 -14.95 -10.98
C SER A 296 18.60 -13.74 -10.04
N LEU A 297 17.70 -13.61 -9.05
CA LEU A 297 17.73 -12.54 -8.04
C LEU A 297 18.68 -12.85 -6.87
N GLU A 298 19.09 -14.11 -6.70
CA GLU A 298 20.03 -14.54 -5.65
C GLU A 298 21.51 -14.32 -6.03
N LYS A 299 21.80 -13.93 -7.28
CA LYS A 299 23.14 -13.63 -7.81
C LYS A 299 23.44 -12.13 -7.76
#